data_a4aaf382621436601c2bfe7e90cbf31d
#
_entry.id   a4aaf382621436601c2bfe7e90cbf31d
#
_cell.length_a   1.000
_cell.length_b   1.000
_cell.length_c   1.000
_cell.angle_alpha   90.00
_cell.angle_beta   90.00
_cell.angle_gamma   90.00
#
_symmetry.space_group_name_H-M   'P 1'
#
loop_
_entity.id
_entity.type
_entity.pdbx_description
1 polymer ?
#
loop_
_entity_poly.entity_id
_entity_poly.type
_entity_poly.pdbx_seq_one_letter_code
_entity_poly.pdbx_strand_id
1 'polypeptide(L)'
;MSNPSVFEAKIPLPTAQLDAQAQNLLGFDARYQRVSKRLQLILQANELERWSQKFHKTKLALIGLLNDQYPLAIFYGDVGTGKTATTEAIANRLARDARLEDAILFKLSNKVRGTGKVGEMGTLITQAFEDISKAIGPGKGRAFLIIDEGD
;
A
#
# COMPACT_ATOMS: atom_id res chain seq x y z
N MET A 1 8.95 18.50 -22.34
CA MET A 1 8.75 17.04 -22.52
C MET A 1 8.31 16.48 -21.19
N SER A 2 7.06 16.05 -21.09
CA SER A 2 6.57 15.41 -19.86
C SER A 2 7.25 14.04 -19.74
N ASN A 3 8.01 13.84 -18.66
CA ASN A 3 8.54 12.51 -18.31
C ASN A 3 7.35 11.53 -18.30
N PRO A 4 7.48 10.36 -18.93
CA PRO A 4 6.43 9.34 -18.86
C PRO A 4 6.14 9.03 -17.39
N SER A 5 4.87 8.98 -17.02
CA SER A 5 4.47 8.66 -15.65
C SER A 5 5.07 7.31 -15.24
N VAL A 6 5.75 7.28 -14.10
CA VAL A 6 6.28 6.04 -13.50
C VAL A 6 5.14 5.08 -13.15
N PHE A 7 3.93 5.61 -12.99
CA PHE A 7 2.74 4.84 -12.60
C PHE A 7 1.85 4.56 -13.81
N GLU A 8 1.37 3.33 -13.92
CA GLU A 8 0.31 2.96 -14.86
C GLU A 8 -1.07 3.37 -14.34
N ALA A 9 -1.26 3.40 -13.02
CA ALA A 9 -2.52 3.78 -12.41
C ALA A 9 -2.32 4.50 -11.06
N LYS A 10 -3.25 5.42 -10.77
CA LYS A 10 -3.43 6.10 -9.48
C LYS A 10 -4.91 6.03 -9.13
N ILE A 11 -5.26 5.31 -8.09
CA ILE A 11 -6.65 5.02 -7.73
C ILE A 11 -6.92 5.54 -6.32
N PRO A 12 -7.81 6.53 -6.15
CA PRO A 12 -8.27 6.94 -4.82
C PRO A 12 -8.98 5.77 -4.11
N LEU A 13 -8.70 5.56 -2.83
CA LEU A 13 -9.29 4.49 -2.04
C LEU A 13 -10.14 5.05 -0.89
N PRO A 14 -11.20 4.34 -0.48
CA PRO A 14 -11.74 3.10 -1.05
C PRO A 14 -12.65 3.34 -2.26
N THR A 15 -12.78 2.34 -3.14
CA THR A 15 -13.70 2.36 -4.29
C THR A 15 -14.67 1.18 -4.28
N ALA A 16 -15.90 1.39 -4.76
CA ALA A 16 -16.89 0.33 -4.91
C ALA A 16 -16.49 -0.73 -5.95
N GLN A 17 -15.71 -0.34 -6.96
CA GLN A 17 -15.22 -1.25 -7.98
C GLN A 17 -14.30 -2.33 -7.38
N LEU A 18 -13.36 -1.93 -6.53
CA LEU A 18 -12.45 -2.87 -5.86
C LEU A 18 -13.17 -3.72 -4.80
N ASP A 19 -14.26 -3.23 -4.22
CA ASP A 19 -15.11 -4.06 -3.36
C ASP A 19 -15.82 -5.17 -4.14
N ALA A 20 -16.41 -4.84 -5.28
CA ALA A 20 -17.03 -5.82 -6.16
C ALA A 20 -15.99 -6.85 -6.68
N GLN A 21 -14.78 -6.41 -6.97
CA GLN A 21 -13.68 -7.30 -7.33
C GLN A 21 -13.33 -8.27 -6.19
N ALA A 22 -13.28 -7.78 -4.95
CA ALA A 22 -13.00 -8.60 -3.77
C ALA A 22 -14.01 -9.74 -3.58
N GLN A 23 -15.30 -9.48 -3.86
CA GLN A 23 -16.37 -10.47 -3.76
C GLN A 23 -16.19 -11.65 -4.71
N ASN A 24 -15.53 -11.43 -5.84
CA ASN A 24 -15.27 -12.46 -6.85
C ASN A 24 -13.97 -13.24 -6.60
N LEU A 25 -13.18 -12.88 -5.58
CA LEU A 25 -11.92 -13.55 -5.28
C LEU A 25 -12.13 -14.68 -4.27
N LEU A 26 -11.92 -15.91 -4.69
CA LEU A 26 -12.00 -17.08 -3.81
C LEU A 26 -10.99 -16.97 -2.65
N GLY A 27 -11.48 -17.15 -1.42
CA GLY A 27 -10.65 -17.13 -0.22
C GLY A 27 -10.07 -15.75 0.13
N PHE A 28 -10.66 -14.67 -0.37
CA PHE A 28 -10.20 -13.30 -0.12
C PHE A 28 -10.15 -12.98 1.37
N ASP A 29 -11.21 -13.28 2.13
CA ASP A 29 -11.26 -12.96 3.56
C ASP A 29 -10.15 -13.62 4.35
N ALA A 30 -9.82 -14.88 4.07
CA ALA A 30 -8.71 -15.56 4.73
C ALA A 30 -7.35 -14.93 4.41
N ARG A 31 -7.14 -14.52 3.15
CA ARG A 31 -5.92 -13.81 2.72
C ARG A 31 -5.84 -12.44 3.38
N TYR A 32 -6.95 -11.71 3.39
CA TYR A 32 -7.04 -10.40 4.04
C TYR A 32 -6.70 -10.48 5.52
N GLN A 33 -7.30 -11.41 6.26
CA GLN A 33 -7.04 -11.58 7.70
C GLN A 33 -5.58 -11.86 8.03
N ARG A 34 -4.85 -12.56 7.16
CA ARG A 34 -3.43 -12.87 7.37
C ARG A 34 -2.54 -11.62 7.40
N VAL A 35 -2.87 -10.61 6.60
CA VAL A 35 -2.04 -9.40 6.45
C VAL A 35 -2.62 -8.18 7.15
N SER A 36 -3.94 -8.12 7.33
CA SER A 36 -4.64 -6.91 7.75
C SER A 36 -4.24 -6.43 9.13
N LYS A 37 -4.19 -7.31 10.12
CA LYS A 37 -3.90 -6.92 11.51
C LYS A 37 -2.58 -6.15 11.65
N ARG A 38 -1.52 -6.66 11.00
CA ARG A 38 -0.21 -6.02 11.06
C ARG A 38 -0.20 -4.68 10.32
N LEU A 39 -0.76 -4.66 9.12
CA LEU A 39 -0.80 -3.44 8.30
C LEU A 39 -1.71 -2.37 8.92
N GLN A 40 -2.84 -2.74 9.51
CA GLN A 40 -3.71 -1.81 10.23
C GLN A 40 -2.99 -1.14 11.40
N LEU A 41 -2.24 -1.89 12.20
CA LEU A 41 -1.46 -1.33 13.30
C LEU A 41 -0.47 -0.27 12.82
N ILE A 42 0.22 -0.53 11.71
CA ILE A 42 1.17 0.42 11.13
C ILE A 42 0.44 1.66 10.58
N LEU A 43 -0.67 1.47 9.87
CA LEU A 43 -1.47 2.56 9.33
C LEU A 43 -2.07 3.46 10.41
N GLN A 44 -2.40 2.89 11.57
CA GLN A 44 -3.01 3.58 12.71
C GLN A 44 -1.99 4.00 13.79
N ALA A 45 -0.69 3.96 13.52
CA ALA A 45 0.35 4.26 14.50
C ALA A 45 0.14 5.63 15.19
N ASN A 46 -0.27 6.66 14.46
CA ASN A 46 -0.56 7.99 15.01
C ASN A 46 -1.77 7.99 15.96
N GLU A 47 -2.78 7.16 15.71
CA GLU A 47 -3.94 7.02 16.60
C GLU A 47 -3.56 6.27 17.87
N LEU A 48 -2.74 5.23 17.75
CA LEU A 48 -2.18 4.50 18.88
C LEU A 48 -1.31 5.38 19.76
N GLU A 49 -0.53 6.30 19.17
CA GLU A 49 0.26 7.25 19.93
C GLU A 49 -0.64 8.21 20.72
N ARG A 50 -1.68 8.76 20.10
CA ARG A 50 -2.66 9.62 20.79
C ARG A 50 -3.39 8.86 21.90
N TRP A 51 -3.78 7.60 21.66
CA TRP A 51 -4.37 6.75 22.66
C TRP A 51 -3.43 6.53 23.84
N SER A 52 -2.17 6.22 23.57
CA SER A 52 -1.13 6.04 24.62
C SER A 52 -0.97 7.28 25.49
N GLN A 53 -0.85 8.45 24.88
CA GLN A 53 -0.75 9.72 25.61
C GLN A 53 -1.99 9.99 26.46
N LYS A 54 -3.17 9.70 25.94
CA LYS A 54 -4.43 9.93 26.66
C LYS A 54 -4.58 9.05 27.90
N PHE A 55 -4.29 7.76 27.78
CA PHE A 55 -4.57 6.78 28.83
C PHE A 55 -3.37 6.47 29.73
N HIS A 56 -2.17 6.51 29.19
CA HIS A 56 -0.93 6.19 29.92
C HIS A 56 -0.08 7.42 30.25
N LYS A 57 -0.46 8.62 29.73
CA LYS A 57 0.29 9.87 29.90
C LYS A 57 1.74 9.81 29.40
N THR A 58 2.05 8.81 28.61
CA THR A 58 3.39 8.60 28.04
C THR A 58 3.27 7.87 26.70
N LYS A 59 4.30 7.97 25.87
CA LYS A 59 4.44 7.17 24.66
C LYS A 59 4.99 5.79 25.03
N LEU A 60 4.17 4.76 24.88
CA LEU A 60 4.61 3.38 25.13
C LEU A 60 5.71 2.99 24.15
N ALA A 61 6.72 2.26 24.62
CA ALA A 61 7.84 1.79 23.79
C ALA A 61 7.40 0.96 22.59
N LEU A 62 6.29 0.21 22.72
CA LEU A 62 5.68 -0.56 21.62
C LEU A 62 5.36 0.30 20.39
N ILE A 63 4.96 1.56 20.58
CA ILE A 63 4.63 2.46 19.47
C ILE A 63 5.88 2.84 18.67
N GLY A 64 7.02 3.02 19.33
CA GLY A 64 8.30 3.18 18.66
C GLY A 64 8.63 1.97 17.76
N LEU A 65 8.48 0.77 18.29
CA LEU A 65 8.71 -0.46 17.52
C LEU A 65 7.78 -0.62 16.31
N LEU A 66 6.55 -0.12 16.39
CA LEU A 66 5.63 -0.11 15.24
C LEU A 66 6.06 0.89 14.17
N ASN A 67 6.54 2.05 14.56
CA ASN A 67 7.00 3.07 13.62
C ASN A 67 8.28 2.67 12.88
N ASP A 68 9.10 1.81 13.48
CA ASP A 68 10.32 1.27 12.88
C ASP A 68 10.06 0.10 11.91
N GLN A 69 8.80 -0.31 11.76
CA GLN A 69 8.44 -1.42 10.87
C GLN A 69 8.20 -0.94 9.44
N TYR A 70 8.78 -1.65 8.48
CA TYR A 70 8.47 -1.43 7.06
C TYR A 70 7.14 -2.10 6.70
N PRO A 71 6.15 -1.35 6.19
CA PRO A 71 4.86 -1.90 5.80
C PRO A 71 4.93 -2.60 4.43
N LEU A 72 5.67 -3.70 4.36
CA LEU A 72 5.86 -4.49 3.14
C LEU A 72 5.13 -5.82 3.25
N ALA A 73 4.35 -6.15 2.22
CA ALA A 73 3.74 -7.47 2.03
C ALA A 73 4.12 -8.01 0.65
N ILE A 74 4.57 -9.27 0.60
CA ILE A 74 4.95 -9.95 -0.63
C ILE A 74 3.92 -11.05 -0.90
N PHE A 75 3.33 -11.02 -2.11
CA PHE A 75 2.41 -12.02 -2.60
C PHE A 75 3.10 -12.84 -3.68
N TYR A 76 3.19 -14.14 -3.47
CA TYR A 76 3.80 -15.06 -4.42
C TYR A 76 2.85 -16.22 -4.75
N GLY A 77 3.04 -16.84 -5.88
CA GLY A 77 2.22 -17.95 -6.39
C GLY A 77 2.22 -17.97 -7.91
N ASP A 78 1.57 -18.97 -8.50
CA ASP A 78 1.53 -19.19 -9.94
C ASP A 78 0.83 -18.06 -10.70
N VAL A 79 1.12 -17.96 -12.00
CA VAL A 79 0.45 -17.04 -12.92
C VAL A 79 -1.05 -17.31 -12.93
N GLY A 80 -1.84 -16.25 -13.01
CA GLY A 80 -3.32 -16.37 -13.08
C GLY A 80 -4.02 -16.65 -11.74
N THR A 81 -3.29 -16.75 -10.63
CA THR A 81 -3.90 -16.97 -9.29
C THR A 81 -4.55 -15.74 -8.66
N GLY A 82 -4.62 -14.64 -9.39
CA GLY A 82 -5.26 -13.40 -8.93
C GLY A 82 -4.45 -12.60 -7.91
N LYS A 83 -3.11 -12.70 -7.92
CA LYS A 83 -2.22 -11.96 -7.00
C LYS A 83 -2.48 -10.46 -7.04
N THR A 84 -2.42 -9.85 -8.22
CA THR A 84 -2.63 -8.41 -8.41
C THR A 84 -4.02 -7.98 -7.94
N ALA A 85 -5.07 -8.68 -8.40
CA ALA A 85 -6.44 -8.40 -8.00
C ALA A 85 -6.65 -8.54 -6.48
N THR A 86 -6.03 -9.55 -5.86
CA THR A 86 -6.06 -9.73 -4.40
C THR A 86 -5.37 -8.57 -3.68
N THR A 87 -4.23 -8.13 -4.17
CA THR A 87 -3.45 -7.03 -3.55
C THR A 87 -4.19 -5.71 -3.62
N GLU A 88 -4.80 -5.40 -4.77
CA GLU A 88 -5.65 -4.21 -4.95
C GLU A 88 -6.86 -4.22 -4.01
N ALA A 89 -7.56 -5.35 -3.93
CA ALA A 89 -8.69 -5.53 -3.04
C ALA A 89 -8.30 -5.42 -1.55
N ILE A 90 -7.13 -5.93 -1.17
CA ILE A 90 -6.60 -5.80 0.20
C ILE A 90 -6.31 -4.33 0.52
N ALA A 91 -5.65 -3.59 -0.36
CA ALA A 91 -5.39 -2.16 -0.17
C ALA A 91 -6.69 -1.37 0.00
N ASN A 92 -7.69 -1.68 -0.81
CA ASN A 92 -9.02 -1.05 -0.74
C ASN A 92 -9.71 -1.31 0.61
N ARG A 93 -9.73 -2.56 1.05
CA ARG A 93 -10.36 -2.92 2.33
C ARG A 93 -9.60 -2.38 3.53
N LEU A 94 -8.26 -2.36 3.48
CA LEU A 94 -7.43 -1.72 4.51
C LEU A 94 -7.70 -0.23 4.64
N ALA A 95 -7.83 0.49 3.51
CA ALA A 95 -8.16 1.90 3.51
C ALA A 95 -9.51 2.17 4.20
N ARG A 96 -10.49 1.30 3.96
CA ARG A 96 -11.81 1.37 4.61
C ARG A 96 -11.75 1.03 6.09
N ASP A 97 -11.18 -0.10 6.45
CA ASP A 97 -11.15 -0.61 7.82
C ASP A 97 -10.32 0.29 8.73
N ALA A 98 -9.24 0.88 8.22
CA ALA A 98 -8.43 1.88 8.91
C ALA A 98 -9.01 3.31 8.83
N ARG A 99 -10.15 3.51 8.15
CA ARG A 99 -10.83 4.80 7.98
C ARG A 99 -9.90 5.90 7.46
N LEU A 100 -9.12 5.57 6.43
CA LEU A 100 -8.20 6.51 5.81
C LEU A 100 -8.98 7.51 4.95
N GLU A 101 -8.81 8.80 5.21
CA GLU A 101 -9.53 9.87 4.50
C GLU A 101 -8.93 10.12 3.11
N ASP A 102 -7.59 10.11 3.00
CA ASP A 102 -6.85 10.41 1.78
C ASP A 102 -5.89 9.27 1.44
N ALA A 103 -6.44 8.14 0.99
CA ALA A 103 -5.65 7.00 0.58
C ALA A 103 -5.61 6.89 -0.95
N ILE A 104 -4.44 6.63 -1.51
CA ILE A 104 -4.23 6.45 -2.95
C ILE A 104 -3.45 5.17 -3.19
N LEU A 105 -3.95 4.35 -4.11
CA LEU A 105 -3.23 3.20 -4.64
C LEU A 105 -2.47 3.60 -5.90
N PHE A 106 -1.18 3.39 -5.88
CA PHE A 106 -0.27 3.57 -7.01
C PHE A 106 0.15 2.22 -7.56
N LYS A 107 0.07 2.06 -8.87
CA LYS A 107 0.59 0.87 -9.56
C LYS A 107 1.80 1.28 -10.40
N LEU A 108 2.93 0.64 -10.16
CA LEU A 108 4.15 0.89 -10.93
C LEU A 108 3.96 0.38 -12.37
N SER A 109 4.39 1.17 -13.34
CA SER A 109 4.27 0.80 -14.75
C SER A 109 5.24 -0.31 -15.13
N ASN A 110 4.72 -1.40 -15.69
CA ASN A 110 5.54 -2.48 -16.24
C ASN A 110 6.29 -2.07 -17.53
N LYS A 111 5.83 -1.00 -18.22
CA LYS A 111 6.44 -0.51 -19.45
C LYS A 111 7.85 0.05 -19.23
N VAL A 112 8.18 0.42 -18.01
CA VAL A 112 9.48 1.01 -17.65
C VAL A 112 10.58 -0.06 -17.52
N ARG A 113 10.22 -1.34 -17.53
CA ARG A 113 11.18 -2.48 -17.49
C ARG A 113 11.91 -2.73 -18.82
N GLY A 114 11.49 -2.08 -19.92
CA GLY A 114 11.86 -2.49 -21.29
C GLY A 114 13.31 -2.26 -21.71
N THR A 115 14.18 -1.64 -20.90
CA THR A 115 15.55 -1.29 -21.34
C THR A 115 16.65 -2.19 -20.80
N GLY A 116 16.33 -3.13 -19.89
CA GLY A 116 17.22 -4.23 -19.49
C GLY A 116 18.52 -3.85 -18.77
N LYS A 117 18.70 -2.60 -18.38
CA LYS A 117 19.90 -2.18 -17.66
C LYS A 117 19.78 -2.42 -16.16
N VAL A 118 20.75 -3.14 -15.62
CA VAL A 118 20.88 -3.35 -14.17
C VAL A 118 21.07 -1.98 -13.50
N GLY A 119 20.18 -1.64 -12.55
CA GLY A 119 20.17 -0.36 -11.83
C GLY A 119 19.02 0.58 -12.18
N GLU A 120 18.37 0.45 -13.33
CA GLU A 120 17.22 1.27 -13.70
C GLU A 120 16.02 1.05 -12.77
N MET A 121 15.79 -0.19 -12.33
CA MET A 121 14.71 -0.50 -11.40
C MET A 121 14.86 0.23 -10.06
N GLY A 122 16.07 0.29 -9.51
CA GLY A 122 16.36 1.04 -8.28
C GLY A 122 16.03 2.53 -8.42
N THR A 123 16.44 3.13 -9.54
CA THR A 123 16.15 4.54 -9.85
C THR A 123 14.65 4.79 -9.97
N LEU A 124 13.93 3.89 -10.63
CA LEU A 124 12.47 3.98 -10.79
C LEU A 124 11.71 3.86 -9.49
N ILE A 125 12.13 2.94 -8.63
CA ILE A 125 11.53 2.79 -7.30
C ILE A 125 11.78 4.05 -6.49
N THR A 126 12.99 4.60 -6.50
CA THR A 126 13.32 5.86 -5.82
C THR A 126 12.46 7.00 -6.33
N GLN A 127 12.34 7.15 -7.65
CA GLN A 127 11.49 8.17 -8.25
C GLN A 127 10.01 7.97 -7.89
N ALA A 128 9.52 6.72 -7.87
CA ALA A 128 8.16 6.41 -7.46
C ALA A 128 7.89 6.87 -6.02
N PHE A 129 8.80 6.61 -5.09
CA PHE A 129 8.65 7.08 -3.70
C PHE A 129 8.66 8.60 -3.59
N GLU A 130 9.52 9.30 -4.34
CA GLU A 130 9.53 10.76 -4.38
C GLU A 130 8.22 11.33 -4.91
N ASP A 131 7.72 10.78 -6.02
CA ASP A 131 6.46 11.22 -6.64
C ASP A 131 5.26 10.92 -5.76
N ILE A 132 5.24 9.78 -5.07
CA ILE A 132 4.23 9.45 -4.07
C ILE A 132 4.28 10.45 -2.92
N SER A 133 5.46 10.74 -2.38
CA SER A 133 5.61 11.68 -1.28
C SER A 133 5.11 13.07 -1.63
N LYS A 134 5.37 13.53 -2.87
CA LYS A 134 4.85 14.80 -3.38
C LYS A 134 3.32 14.77 -3.54
N ALA A 135 2.77 13.64 -4.03
CA ALA A 135 1.34 13.50 -4.28
C ALA A 135 0.50 13.46 -3.01
N ILE A 136 1.02 12.83 -1.93
CA ILE A 136 0.30 12.72 -0.65
C ILE A 136 0.47 14.00 0.17
N GLY A 137 1.59 14.71 0.01
CA GLY A 137 1.93 15.89 0.79
C GLY A 137 2.20 15.59 2.28
N PRO A 138 2.56 16.60 3.06
CA PRO A 138 2.72 16.46 4.50
C PRO A 138 1.35 16.40 5.18
N GLY A 139 0.99 15.28 5.76
CA GLY A 139 -0.26 15.20 6.49
C GLY A 139 -0.82 13.79 6.70
N LYS A 140 -2.14 13.64 6.55
CA LYS A 140 -2.88 12.42 6.85
C LYS A 140 -2.93 11.43 5.70
N GLY A 141 -2.51 11.81 4.50
CA GLY A 141 -2.55 10.96 3.31
C GLY A 141 -1.77 9.64 3.50
N ARG A 142 -2.27 8.59 2.91
CA ARG A 142 -1.62 7.27 2.88
C ARG A 142 -1.53 6.78 1.46
N ALA A 143 -0.41 6.16 1.11
CA ALA A 143 -0.20 5.53 -0.18
C ALA A 143 -0.03 4.03 -0.05
N PHE A 144 -0.62 3.33 -1.00
CA PHE A 144 -0.34 1.92 -1.26
C PHE A 144 0.40 1.84 -2.59
N LEU A 145 1.59 1.28 -2.60
CA LEU A 145 2.35 1.06 -3.84
C LEU A 145 2.33 -0.43 -4.18
N ILE A 146 1.82 -0.76 -5.35
CA ILE A 146 1.91 -2.09 -5.92
C ILE A 146 3.03 -2.11 -6.95
N ILE A 147 3.99 -3.00 -6.74
CA ILE A 147 5.03 -3.34 -7.69
C ILE A 147 4.70 -4.75 -8.17
N ASP A 148 4.10 -4.82 -9.36
CA ASP A 148 3.73 -6.10 -9.96
C ASP A 148 4.92 -6.59 -10.79
N GLU A 149 5.50 -7.71 -10.38
CA GLU A 149 6.51 -8.40 -11.12
C GLU A 149 5.84 -9.44 -12.05
N GLY A 150 5.04 -8.96 -12.99
CA GLY A 150 4.52 -9.85 -14.01
C GLY A 150 5.65 -10.67 -14.61
N ASP A 151 5.50 -11.97 -14.57
CA ASP A 151 6.41 -12.97 -15.16
C ASP A 151 6.61 -12.76 -16.64
#